data_700e7d13c9b1b849425c34dd3994475e
#
_entry.id   700e7d13c9b1b849425c34dd3994475e
#
_cell.length_a   1.000
_cell.length_b   1.000
_cell.length_c   1.000
_cell.angle_alpha   90.00
_cell.angle_beta   90.00
_cell.angle_gamma   90.00
#
_symmetry.space_group_name_H-M   'P 1'
#
loop_
_entity.id
_entity.type
_entity.pdbx_description
1 polymer ?
#
loop_
_entity_poly.entity_id
_entity_poly.type
_entity_poly.pdbx_seq_one_letter_code
_entity_poly.pdbx_strand_id
1 'polypeptide(L)'
;DDNALEALKEIGRLWKGKEGGEMTLGEYERPITAENIAKHRPVNSSWSYDSFIMDFGNDDNFGSAWHSNPRIKEPWYEVEFERTRPFNMISLVDDNQSFSSYRVHYLKDGVWHEIPVTPKDGKVKVHRFDEVWGNKVKVTFTKKNENERMYLNEIGVYNERRD
;
A
#
# COMPACT_ATOMS: atom_id res chain seq x y z
N ASP A 1 -2.95 11.22 -13.07
CA ASP A 1 -3.34 10.35 -14.17
C ASP A 1 -4.80 9.96 -14.05
N ASP A 2 -5.55 10.18 -15.10
CA ASP A 2 -6.98 9.89 -15.10
C ASP A 2 -7.27 8.42 -14.86
N ASN A 3 -6.42 7.53 -15.34
CA ASN A 3 -6.60 6.09 -15.15
C ASN A 3 -6.44 5.68 -13.70
N ALA A 4 -5.47 6.26 -13.01
CA ALA A 4 -5.26 5.97 -11.60
C ALA A 4 -6.44 6.48 -10.77
N LEU A 5 -6.90 7.68 -11.08
CA LEU A 5 -8.04 8.25 -10.37
C LEU A 5 -9.30 7.43 -10.61
N GLU A 6 -9.52 6.99 -11.85
CA GLU A 6 -10.65 6.12 -12.16
C GLU A 6 -10.58 4.80 -11.43
N ALA A 7 -9.41 4.20 -11.35
CA ALA A 7 -9.24 2.94 -10.62
C ALA A 7 -9.55 3.12 -9.15
N LEU A 8 -9.12 4.20 -8.54
CA LEU A 8 -9.41 4.47 -7.14
C LEU A 8 -10.91 4.71 -6.92
N LYS A 9 -11.55 5.41 -7.83
CA LYS A 9 -13.00 5.61 -7.77
C LYS A 9 -13.74 4.29 -7.91
N GLU A 10 -13.28 3.43 -8.79
CA GLU A 10 -13.89 2.13 -8.99
C GLU A 10 -13.76 1.27 -7.75
N ILE A 11 -12.60 1.28 -7.11
CA ILE A 11 -12.39 0.57 -5.85
C ILE A 11 -13.33 1.11 -4.78
N GLY A 12 -13.50 2.41 -4.70
CA GLY A 12 -14.43 3.01 -3.76
C GLY A 12 -15.87 2.60 -4.03
N ARG A 13 -16.26 2.54 -5.29
CA ARG A 13 -17.61 2.08 -5.67
C ARG A 13 -17.81 0.62 -5.31
N LEU A 14 -16.81 -0.23 -5.54
CA LEU A 14 -16.90 -1.64 -5.20
C LEU A 14 -17.08 -1.82 -3.70
N TRP A 15 -16.39 -1.04 -2.91
CA TRP A 15 -16.58 -1.06 -1.47
C TRP A 15 -18.00 -0.67 -1.09
N LYS A 16 -18.50 0.42 -1.64
CA LYS A 16 -19.86 0.86 -1.35
C LYS A 16 -20.91 -0.13 -1.80
N GLY A 17 -20.70 -0.73 -2.96
CA GLY A 17 -21.64 -1.71 -3.49
C GLY A 17 -21.62 -3.04 -2.78
N LYS A 18 -20.57 -3.32 -2.06
CA LYS A 18 -20.40 -4.60 -1.42
C LYS A 18 -21.40 -4.81 -0.30
N GLU A 19 -21.63 -3.80 0.48
CA GLU A 19 -22.69 -3.76 1.41
C GLU A 19 -22.71 -2.45 2.04
N GLY A 20 -23.67 -1.76 1.87
CA GLY A 20 -23.74 -0.41 2.27
C GLY A 20 -23.42 -0.18 3.72
N GLY A 21 -23.77 -1.10 4.56
CA GLY A 21 -23.64 -0.89 5.97
C GLY A 21 -22.23 -0.80 6.48
N GLU A 22 -21.33 -1.44 5.78
CA GLU A 22 -19.96 -1.43 6.23
C GLU A 22 -19.24 -0.17 5.91
N MET A 23 -19.84 0.67 5.11
CA MET A 23 -19.20 1.87 4.66
C MET A 23 -19.32 2.99 5.64
N THR A 24 -19.06 2.70 6.84
CA THR A 24 -19.10 3.73 7.85
C THR A 24 -17.78 4.43 7.98
N LEU A 25 -16.79 3.88 7.37
CA LEU A 25 -15.46 4.41 7.52
C LEU A 25 -15.28 5.60 6.62
N GLY A 26 -15.03 6.72 7.18
CA GLY A 26 -14.80 7.94 6.42
C GLY A 26 -13.72 7.83 5.37
N GLU A 27 -12.83 6.87 5.52
CA GLU A 27 -11.77 6.70 4.58
C GLU A 27 -12.26 6.48 3.18
N TYR A 28 -13.32 5.73 2.99
CA TYR A 28 -13.69 5.50 1.64
C TYR A 28 -14.94 6.22 1.20
N GLU A 29 -15.57 6.89 2.11
CA GLU A 29 -16.57 7.88 1.72
C GLU A 29 -15.92 9.13 1.19
N ARG A 30 -14.66 9.36 1.53
CA ARG A 30 -13.88 10.48 1.03
C ARG A 30 -13.01 9.99 -0.12
N PRO A 31 -13.22 10.50 -1.33
CA PRO A 31 -12.37 10.09 -2.45
C PRO A 31 -10.91 10.44 -2.18
N ILE A 32 -10.02 9.61 -2.67
CA ILE A 32 -8.60 9.88 -2.61
C ILE A 32 -8.28 10.85 -3.75
N THR A 33 -8.01 12.09 -3.41
CA THR A 33 -7.71 13.13 -4.40
C THR A 33 -6.25 13.54 -4.38
N ALA A 34 -5.50 13.13 -3.37
CA ALA A 34 -4.09 13.44 -3.28
C ALA A 34 -3.29 12.57 -4.26
N GLU A 35 -2.14 13.09 -4.67
CA GLU A 35 -1.25 12.37 -5.57
C GLU A 35 -0.60 11.19 -4.85
N ASN A 36 -0.52 10.04 -5.53
CA ASN A 36 0.22 8.90 -5.02
C ASN A 36 1.72 9.14 -5.21
N ILE A 37 2.41 9.46 -4.13
CA ILE A 37 3.83 9.79 -4.18
C ILE A 37 4.71 8.54 -4.28
N ALA A 38 4.15 7.35 -4.15
CA ALA A 38 4.88 6.09 -4.34
C ALA A 38 4.91 5.62 -5.79
N LYS A 39 4.08 6.23 -6.64
CA LYS A 39 3.92 5.78 -8.02
C LYS A 39 5.24 5.87 -8.79
N HIS A 40 5.65 4.75 -9.37
CA HIS A 40 6.83 4.66 -10.24
C HIS A 40 8.15 5.05 -9.54
N ARG A 41 8.16 5.07 -8.22
CA ARG A 41 9.38 5.36 -7.48
C ARG A 41 10.25 4.10 -7.41
N PRO A 42 11.56 4.25 -7.16
CA PRO A 42 12.43 3.10 -6.92
C PRO A 42 11.89 2.26 -5.77
N VAL A 43 11.92 0.96 -5.95
CA VAL A 43 11.42 0.01 -4.96
C VAL A 43 12.48 -1.04 -4.66
N ASN A 44 12.33 -1.67 -3.50
CA ASN A 44 13.11 -2.82 -3.10
C ASN A 44 12.18 -3.79 -2.39
N SER A 45 12.57 -5.04 -2.30
CA SER A 45 11.72 -6.06 -1.68
C SER A 45 12.58 -7.17 -1.11
N SER A 46 11.97 -7.98 -0.27
CA SER A 46 12.64 -9.13 0.34
C SER A 46 13.12 -10.13 -0.71
N TRP A 47 12.45 -10.16 -1.84
CA TRP A 47 12.83 -11.02 -2.94
C TRP A 47 12.03 -10.63 -4.19
N SER A 48 12.66 -10.79 -5.34
CA SER A 48 12.00 -10.61 -6.63
C SER A 48 12.71 -11.46 -7.67
N TYR A 49 11.99 -11.90 -8.69
CA TYR A 49 12.61 -12.60 -9.83
C TYR A 49 13.52 -11.66 -10.59
N ASP A 50 13.11 -10.42 -10.72
CA ASP A 50 13.91 -9.35 -11.29
C ASP A 50 13.28 -8.01 -10.88
N SER A 51 13.89 -6.91 -11.25
CA SER A 51 13.41 -5.60 -10.88
C SER A 51 12.05 -5.27 -11.52
N PHE A 52 11.79 -5.85 -12.67
CA PHE A 52 10.55 -5.59 -13.38
C PHE A 52 9.34 -6.07 -12.58
N ILE A 53 9.45 -7.28 -12.00
CA ILE A 53 8.38 -7.84 -11.17
C ILE A 53 8.22 -7.04 -9.87
N MET A 54 9.33 -6.58 -9.34
CA MET A 54 9.31 -5.74 -8.14
C MET A 54 8.53 -4.44 -8.40
N ASP A 55 8.69 -3.86 -9.57
CA ASP A 55 8.01 -2.63 -9.93
C ASP A 55 6.50 -2.78 -10.10
N PHE A 56 5.99 -3.99 -10.16
CA PHE A 56 4.55 -4.22 -10.30
C PHE A 56 3.75 -3.78 -9.07
N GLY A 57 4.39 -3.58 -7.94
CA GLY A 57 3.70 -3.12 -6.74
C GLY A 57 3.43 -1.61 -6.71
N ASN A 58 4.03 -0.84 -7.61
CA ASN A 58 3.80 0.62 -7.65
C ASN A 58 3.77 1.17 -9.08
N ASP A 59 3.25 0.39 -10.02
CA ASP A 59 3.20 0.75 -11.43
C ASP A 59 1.92 1.42 -11.88
N ASP A 60 1.05 1.76 -10.94
CA ASP A 60 -0.24 2.39 -11.20
C ASP A 60 -1.16 1.49 -12.05
N ASN A 61 -1.00 0.19 -11.91
CA ASN A 61 -1.80 -0.80 -12.61
C ASN A 61 -2.31 -1.83 -11.60
N PHE A 62 -3.58 -1.76 -11.27
CA PHE A 62 -4.15 -2.65 -10.24
C PHE A 62 -4.29 -4.09 -10.73
N GLY A 63 -4.06 -4.35 -12.00
CA GLY A 63 -4.10 -5.70 -12.56
C GLY A 63 -2.79 -6.45 -12.46
N SER A 64 -1.68 -5.77 -12.20
CA SER A 64 -0.39 -6.40 -11.99
C SER A 64 -0.09 -6.47 -10.50
N ALA A 65 0.87 -7.30 -10.10
CA ALA A 65 1.21 -7.45 -8.69
C ALA A 65 2.65 -7.90 -8.50
N TRP A 66 3.27 -7.40 -7.43
CA TRP A 66 4.51 -7.96 -6.93
C TRP A 66 4.19 -9.27 -6.21
N HIS A 67 5.00 -10.29 -6.45
CA HIS A 67 4.84 -11.61 -5.83
C HIS A 67 6.00 -11.88 -4.89
N SER A 68 5.70 -12.29 -3.68
CA SER A 68 6.75 -12.65 -2.73
C SER A 68 7.28 -14.06 -2.98
N ASN A 69 8.44 -14.36 -2.41
CA ASN A 69 8.97 -15.73 -2.42
C ASN A 69 8.20 -16.55 -1.37
N PRO A 70 7.64 -17.71 -1.76
CA PRO A 70 6.89 -18.55 -0.81
C PRO A 70 7.71 -18.98 0.41
N ARG A 71 9.03 -19.02 0.29
CA ARG A 71 9.91 -19.46 1.37
C ARG A 71 10.21 -18.37 2.40
N ILE A 72 9.92 -17.11 2.08
CA ILE A 72 10.16 -16.02 3.02
C ILE A 72 8.93 -15.83 3.90
N LYS A 73 9.12 -15.99 5.19
CA LYS A 73 8.03 -15.98 6.16
C LYS A 73 7.42 -14.58 6.33
N GLU A 74 8.27 -13.58 6.39
CA GLU A 74 7.82 -12.19 6.54
C GLU A 74 8.34 -11.35 5.38
N PRO A 75 7.69 -11.45 4.23
CA PRO A 75 8.13 -10.65 3.08
C PRO A 75 7.91 -9.17 3.32
N TRP A 76 8.72 -8.35 2.67
CA TRP A 76 8.60 -6.90 2.79
C TRP A 76 8.77 -6.22 1.44
N TYR A 77 8.23 -5.01 1.35
CA TYR A 77 8.26 -4.18 0.16
C TYR A 77 8.53 -2.74 0.57
N GLU A 78 9.44 -2.07 -0.13
CA GLU A 78 9.94 -0.77 0.26
C GLU A 78 9.92 0.18 -0.93
N VAL A 79 9.46 1.41 -0.71
CA VAL A 79 9.45 2.45 -1.72
C VAL A 79 10.37 3.57 -1.27
N GLU A 80 11.21 4.07 -2.18
CA GLU A 80 12.11 5.17 -1.91
C GLU A 80 11.63 6.43 -2.63
N PHE A 81 11.47 7.53 -1.87
CA PHE A 81 11.11 8.80 -2.45
C PHE A 81 12.35 9.55 -2.90
N GLU A 82 12.18 10.52 -3.80
CA GLU A 82 13.28 11.32 -4.33
C GLU A 82 13.92 12.22 -3.27
N ARG A 83 13.21 12.45 -2.17
CA ARG A 83 13.68 13.26 -1.05
C ARG A 83 12.79 12.95 0.16
N THR A 84 13.12 13.51 1.30
CA THR A 84 12.24 13.47 2.46
C THR A 84 10.94 14.20 2.14
N ARG A 85 9.81 13.53 2.32
CA ARG A 85 8.49 14.05 2.00
C ARG A 85 7.53 13.83 3.16
N PRO A 86 6.52 14.71 3.31
CA PRO A 86 5.46 14.47 4.27
C PRO A 86 4.42 13.52 3.68
N PHE A 87 3.85 12.67 4.51
CA PHE A 87 2.72 11.84 4.13
C PHE A 87 1.91 11.45 5.36
N ASN A 88 0.62 11.17 5.14
CA ASN A 88 -0.31 10.89 6.23
C ASN A 88 -1.33 9.81 5.86
N MET A 89 -1.09 9.10 4.78
CA MET A 89 -2.01 8.06 4.34
C MET A 89 -1.26 7.02 3.50
N ILE A 90 -1.64 5.77 3.68
CA ILE A 90 -1.12 4.67 2.88
C ILE A 90 -2.28 3.81 2.43
N SER A 91 -2.21 3.26 1.22
CA SER A 91 -3.16 2.27 0.74
C SER A 91 -2.41 1.03 0.27
N LEU A 92 -2.98 -0.13 0.53
CA LEU A 92 -2.46 -1.41 0.07
C LEU A 92 -3.58 -2.13 -0.66
N VAL A 93 -3.31 -2.56 -1.88
CA VAL A 93 -4.27 -3.32 -2.68
C VAL A 93 -3.76 -4.74 -2.83
N ASP A 94 -4.58 -5.70 -2.39
CA ASP A 94 -4.27 -7.11 -2.47
C ASP A 94 -5.54 -7.83 -2.94
N ASP A 95 -5.65 -7.99 -4.24
CA ASP A 95 -6.83 -8.57 -4.85
C ASP A 95 -7.04 -10.04 -4.45
N ASN A 96 -5.96 -10.71 -4.07
CA ASN A 96 -6.01 -12.12 -3.65
C ASN A 96 -6.21 -12.30 -2.15
N GLN A 97 -6.17 -11.23 -1.40
CA GLN A 97 -6.26 -11.27 0.06
C GLN A 97 -5.25 -12.27 0.64
N SER A 98 -4.00 -12.15 0.21
CA SER A 98 -2.94 -13.11 0.46
C SER A 98 -2.14 -12.85 1.73
N PHE A 99 -2.36 -11.74 2.41
CA PHE A 99 -1.72 -11.47 3.69
C PHE A 99 -2.76 -11.10 4.74
N SER A 100 -2.49 -11.49 5.98
CA SER A 100 -3.44 -11.33 7.09
C SER A 100 -3.12 -10.16 7.99
N SER A 101 -1.84 -9.75 8.00
CA SER A 101 -1.40 -8.66 8.85
C SER A 101 -0.19 -8.00 8.22
N TYR A 102 0.16 -6.83 8.71
CA TYR A 102 1.30 -6.08 8.17
C TYR A 102 1.69 -5.00 9.17
N ARG A 103 2.94 -4.53 9.03
CA ARG A 103 3.46 -3.40 9.80
C ARG A 103 4.05 -2.39 8.83
N VAL A 104 3.89 -1.12 9.12
CA VAL A 104 4.36 -0.04 8.26
C VAL A 104 5.44 0.75 8.99
N HIS A 105 6.55 0.97 8.30
CA HIS A 105 7.66 1.77 8.82
C HIS A 105 8.05 2.84 7.82
N TYR A 106 8.62 3.93 8.30
CA TYR A 106 9.19 4.96 7.44
C TYR A 106 10.60 5.27 7.90
N LEU A 107 11.43 5.71 6.96
CA LEU A 107 12.82 6.04 7.23
C LEU A 107 12.98 7.54 7.31
N LYS A 108 13.53 8.00 8.43
CA LYS A 108 13.84 9.42 8.63
C LYS A 108 15.21 9.52 9.26
N ASP A 109 16.10 10.30 8.62
CA ASP A 109 17.46 10.53 9.13
C ASP A 109 18.19 9.23 9.43
N GLY A 110 18.00 8.22 8.58
CA GLY A 110 18.66 6.93 8.72
C GLY A 110 18.06 6.01 9.78
N VAL A 111 16.94 6.37 10.38
CA VAL A 111 16.30 5.58 11.44
C VAL A 111 14.90 5.17 10.99
N TRP A 112 14.59 3.89 11.16
CA TRP A 112 13.25 3.37 10.89
C TRP A 112 12.32 3.62 12.07
N HIS A 113 11.14 4.15 11.77
CA HIS A 113 10.10 4.41 12.76
C HIS A 113 8.85 3.66 12.35
N GLU A 114 8.15 3.09 13.31
CA GLU A 114 6.89 2.41 13.01
C GLU A 114 5.73 3.41 12.98
N ILE A 115 4.85 3.24 12.00
CA ILE A 115 3.57 3.93 11.96
C ILE A 115 2.55 2.96 12.53
N PRO A 116 1.94 3.25 13.70
CA PRO A 116 0.95 2.33 14.26
C PRO A 116 -0.28 2.28 13.35
N VAL A 117 -0.57 1.10 12.83
CA VAL A 117 -1.77 0.85 12.05
C VAL A 117 -2.41 -0.43 12.57
N THR A 118 -3.73 -0.49 12.50
CA THR A 118 -4.45 -1.72 12.80
C THR A 118 -4.72 -2.41 11.47
N PRO A 119 -4.16 -3.60 11.24
CA PRO A 119 -4.37 -4.29 9.97
C PRO A 119 -5.84 -4.49 9.66
N LYS A 120 -6.19 -4.36 8.40
CA LYS A 120 -7.56 -4.47 7.91
C LYS A 120 -7.68 -5.66 6.97
N ASP A 121 -8.89 -6.22 6.92
CA ASP A 121 -9.24 -7.23 5.93
C ASP A 121 -9.74 -6.55 4.66
N GLY A 122 -9.92 -7.35 3.61
CA GLY A 122 -10.45 -6.87 2.34
C GLY A 122 -9.37 -6.64 1.31
N LYS A 123 -9.81 -6.33 0.11
CA LYS A 123 -8.89 -6.17 -1.03
C LYS A 123 -8.18 -4.83 -1.03
N VAL A 124 -8.80 -3.82 -0.47
CA VAL A 124 -8.23 -2.47 -0.38
C VAL A 124 -8.14 -2.08 1.08
N LYS A 125 -6.95 -1.71 1.51
CA LYS A 125 -6.67 -1.35 2.89
C LYS A 125 -6.13 0.06 2.92
N VAL A 126 -6.87 0.98 3.53
CA VAL A 126 -6.49 2.38 3.63
C VAL A 126 -6.27 2.74 5.09
N HIS A 127 -5.14 3.36 5.37
CA HIS A 127 -4.82 3.84 6.70
C HIS A 127 -4.50 5.32 6.65
N ARG A 128 -5.12 6.09 7.53
CA ARG A 128 -4.85 7.50 7.72
C ARG A 128 -4.23 7.70 9.10
N PHE A 129 -3.22 8.52 9.18
CA PHE A 129 -2.45 8.73 10.41
C PHE A 129 -1.92 10.16 10.44
N ASP A 130 -1.36 10.56 11.58
CA ASP A 130 -0.74 11.88 11.71
C ASP A 130 0.44 12.01 10.76
N GLU A 131 0.61 13.18 10.18
CA GLU A 131 1.67 13.42 9.21
C GLU A 131 3.04 13.04 9.76
N VAL A 132 3.78 12.30 8.96
CA VAL A 132 5.18 11.98 9.22
C VAL A 132 6.02 12.44 8.02
N TRP A 133 7.31 12.61 8.24
CA TRP A 133 8.26 12.98 7.20
C TRP A 133 9.28 11.88 7.06
N GLY A 134 9.48 11.38 5.84
CA GLY A 134 10.45 10.34 5.59
C GLY A 134 10.82 10.24 4.13
N ASN A 135 11.88 9.50 3.83
CA ASN A 135 12.32 9.28 2.46
C ASN A 135 12.10 7.85 1.98
N LYS A 136 11.65 6.96 2.85
CA LYS A 136 11.26 5.60 2.46
C LYS A 136 10.08 5.15 3.30
N VAL A 137 9.28 4.25 2.70
CA VAL A 137 8.21 3.55 3.40
C VAL A 137 8.43 2.06 3.16
N LYS A 138 8.32 1.27 4.21
CA LYS A 138 8.44 -0.18 4.13
C LYS A 138 7.26 -0.84 4.80
N VAL A 139 6.68 -1.84 4.12
CA VAL A 139 5.62 -2.66 4.68
C VAL A 139 6.16 -4.07 4.82
N THR A 140 6.01 -4.63 6.00
CA THR A 140 6.38 -6.03 6.28
C THR A 140 5.10 -6.81 6.49
N PHE A 141 4.95 -7.90 5.77
CA PHE A 141 3.70 -8.63 5.69
C PHE A 141 3.75 -9.96 6.43
N THR A 142 2.62 -10.37 6.98
CA THR A 142 2.40 -11.72 7.49
C THR A 142 1.48 -12.42 6.50
N LYS A 143 1.98 -13.46 5.87
CA LYS A 143 1.22 -14.19 4.86
C LYS A 143 0.06 -14.97 5.48
N LYS A 144 -1.01 -15.09 4.75
CA LYS A 144 -2.13 -15.92 5.17
C LYS A 144 -1.75 -17.39 5.20
N ASN A 145 -0.99 -17.84 4.20
CA ASN A 145 -0.50 -19.21 4.07
C ASN A 145 1.02 -19.20 4.04
N GLU A 146 1.65 -19.85 5.02
CA GLU A 146 3.11 -19.84 5.15
C GLU A 146 3.83 -20.39 3.92
N ASN A 147 3.23 -21.37 3.26
CA ASN A 147 3.87 -22.06 2.13
C ASN A 147 3.52 -21.47 0.77
N GLU A 148 2.76 -20.39 0.76
CA GLU A 148 2.37 -19.76 -0.48
C GLU A 148 2.99 -18.36 -0.59
N ARG A 149 3.01 -17.83 -1.81
CA ARG A 149 3.44 -16.45 -2.02
C ARG A 149 2.28 -15.51 -1.72
N MET A 150 2.61 -14.29 -1.33
CA MET A 150 1.61 -13.23 -1.26
C MET A 150 1.77 -12.30 -2.46
N TYR A 151 0.76 -11.49 -2.68
CA TYR A 151 0.70 -10.56 -3.80
C TYR A 151 0.43 -9.16 -3.27
N LEU A 152 1.09 -8.18 -3.87
CA LEU A 152 0.78 -6.77 -3.62
C LEU A 152 0.49 -6.14 -4.97
N ASN A 153 -0.78 -5.85 -5.22
CA ASN A 153 -1.19 -5.26 -6.49
C ASN A 153 -0.77 -3.81 -6.59
N GLU A 154 -0.89 -3.07 -5.48
CA GLU A 154 -0.48 -1.68 -5.51
C GLU A 154 -0.29 -1.14 -4.12
N ILE A 155 0.75 -0.33 -3.94
CA ILE A 155 0.95 0.48 -2.75
C ILE A 155 0.76 1.94 -3.13
N GLY A 156 0.00 2.68 -2.31
CA GLY A 156 -0.15 4.11 -2.47
C GLY A 156 0.29 4.82 -1.22
N VAL A 157 0.95 5.95 -1.37
CA VAL A 157 1.34 6.83 -0.26
C VAL A 157 0.91 8.23 -0.62
N TYR A 158 0.26 8.92 0.31
CA TYR A 158 -0.38 10.19 0.03
C TYR A 158 -0.16 11.17 1.17
N ASN A 159 -0.14 12.45 0.82
CA ASN A 159 -0.24 13.50 1.83
C ASN A 159 -1.58 14.20 1.61
N GLU A 160 -2.58 13.78 2.35
CA GLU A 160 -3.92 14.30 2.27
C GLU A 160 -4.02 15.62 3.02
N ARG A 161 -4.67 16.58 2.39
CA ARG A 161 -4.95 17.83 3.08
C ARG A 161 -6.10 17.62 4.04
N ARG A 162 -5.91 18.03 5.27
CA ARG A 162 -6.94 17.92 6.31
C ARG A 162 -7.17 19.28 6.92
N ASP A 163 -8.39 19.69 6.89
CA ASP A 163 -8.79 21.00 7.47
C ASP A 163 -9.28 20.83 8.89
#